data_e23be7fe974f407c8150f49bf1e34cb1
#
_entry.id   e23be7fe974f407c8150f49bf1e34cb1
#
_cell.length_a   1.000
_cell.length_b   1.000
_cell.length_c   1.000
_cell.angle_alpha   90.00
_cell.angle_beta   90.00
_cell.angle_gamma   90.00
#
_symmetry.space_group_name_H-M   'P 1'
#
loop_
_entity.id
_entity.type
_entity.pdbx_description
1 polymer ?
#
loop_
_entity_poly.entity_id
_entity_poly.type
_entity_poly.pdbx_seq_one_letter_code
_entity_poly.pdbx_strand_id
1 'polypeptide(L)'
;MNAPVAASDFEFPTEIPGLPLKGKKVLIVVENLPLPFDRRVWQEARTLKAAGALVSIICPTGKGYEKRFEVIDGIDIHRHPLPIEASGALGFLLEYGAALFWETVLAWKIFFKHGFDVIQGCNPPDLVFLIAWPFRLLGKRYIFDHHDINPELFEAKFGKRGFFWKMLLWAEWLNFKSARVVISTNESYRQIAM
;
A
#
# COMPACT_ATOMS: atom_id res chain seq x y z
N MET A 1 36.71 -2.56 -8.79
CA MET A 1 35.61 -3.54 -8.58
C MET A 1 35.16 -3.40 -7.15
N ASN A 2 34.09 -2.67 -6.90
CA ASN A 2 33.48 -2.58 -5.55
C ASN A 2 32.60 -3.81 -5.35
N ALA A 3 32.88 -4.59 -4.31
CA ALA A 3 32.04 -5.70 -3.91
C ALA A 3 30.62 -5.19 -3.62
N PRO A 4 29.56 -5.94 -3.99
CA PRO A 4 28.20 -5.56 -3.62
C PRO A 4 28.11 -5.56 -2.09
N VAL A 5 27.67 -4.45 -1.53
CA VAL A 5 27.33 -4.36 -0.09
C VAL A 5 26.24 -5.38 0.17
N ALA A 6 26.54 -6.36 1.00
CA ALA A 6 25.58 -7.40 1.38
C ALA A 6 24.40 -6.71 2.11
N ALA A 7 23.18 -7.04 1.70
CA ALA A 7 21.94 -6.48 2.29
C ALA A 7 21.73 -6.84 3.78
N SER A 8 22.69 -7.56 4.39
CA SER A 8 22.69 -8.03 5.78
C SER A 8 23.14 -6.98 6.79
N ASP A 9 23.78 -5.88 6.36
CA ASP A 9 24.48 -4.99 7.30
C ASP A 9 23.72 -3.70 7.62
N PHE A 10 22.50 -3.54 7.12
CA PHE A 10 21.66 -2.41 7.46
C PHE A 10 20.74 -2.75 8.64
N GLU A 11 21.24 -2.51 9.86
CA GLU A 11 20.40 -2.56 11.06
C GLU A 11 19.45 -1.35 11.07
N PHE A 12 18.15 -1.64 10.94
CA PHE A 12 17.13 -0.62 11.11
C PHE A 12 17.16 -0.13 12.58
N PRO A 13 17.10 1.19 12.79
CA PRO A 13 17.01 1.73 14.14
C PRO A 13 15.75 1.18 14.82
N THR A 14 15.90 0.64 16.01
CA THR A 14 14.78 0.17 16.83
C THR A 14 13.96 1.32 17.37
N GLU A 15 14.55 2.52 17.48
CA GLU A 15 13.90 3.74 17.95
C GLU A 15 14.55 4.98 17.34
N ILE A 16 13.73 5.93 16.90
CA ILE A 16 14.18 7.24 16.42
C ILE A 16 14.14 8.25 17.57
N PRO A 17 15.23 9.00 17.83
CA PRO A 17 15.28 9.98 18.91
C PRO A 17 14.11 10.97 18.88
N GLY A 18 13.51 11.20 20.05
CA GLY A 18 12.38 12.12 20.20
C GLY A 18 11.03 11.57 19.78
N LEU A 19 10.96 10.36 19.21
CA LEU A 19 9.71 9.68 18.80
C LEU A 19 8.72 10.63 18.09
N PRO A 20 9.05 11.21 16.93
CA PRO A 20 8.26 12.25 16.29
C PRO A 20 6.83 11.86 15.94
N LEU A 21 6.55 10.53 15.90
CA LEU A 21 5.23 9.99 15.61
C LEU A 21 4.59 9.30 16.83
N LYS A 22 5.05 9.60 18.05
CA LYS A 22 4.53 8.99 19.28
C LYS A 22 3.00 9.12 19.36
N GLY A 23 2.33 7.96 19.46
CA GLY A 23 0.89 7.86 19.58
C GLY A 23 0.10 8.07 18.29
N LYS A 24 0.75 8.40 17.15
CA LYS A 24 0.09 8.44 15.84
C LYS A 24 -0.23 7.02 15.37
N LYS A 25 -1.38 6.85 14.77
CA LYS A 25 -1.86 5.58 14.24
C LYS A 25 -1.85 5.63 12.72
N VAL A 26 -1.13 4.71 12.11
CA VAL A 26 -0.98 4.62 10.65
C VAL A 26 -1.50 3.28 10.17
N LEU A 27 -2.40 3.32 9.18
CA LEU A 27 -2.86 2.17 8.43
C LEU A 27 -2.18 2.17 7.07
N ILE A 28 -1.51 1.09 6.70
CA ILE A 28 -0.94 0.86 5.36
C ILE A 28 -1.77 -0.21 4.66
N VAL A 29 -2.16 0.06 3.41
CA VAL A 29 -2.91 -0.87 2.55
C VAL A 29 -2.05 -1.20 1.35
N VAL A 30 -1.77 -2.49 1.14
CA VAL A 30 -1.00 -3.01 0.01
C VAL A 30 -1.64 -4.31 -0.48
N GLU A 31 -1.92 -4.40 -1.78
CA GLU A 31 -2.67 -5.52 -2.34
C GLU A 31 -1.80 -6.64 -2.92
N ASN A 32 -0.67 -6.30 -3.52
CA ASN A 32 0.04 -7.22 -4.42
C ASN A 32 0.92 -8.26 -3.71
N LEU A 33 1.41 -7.99 -2.51
CA LEU A 33 2.34 -8.88 -1.80
C LEU A 33 2.04 -8.97 -0.30
N PRO A 34 2.19 -10.18 0.30
CA PRO A 34 2.05 -10.33 1.74
C PRO A 34 3.22 -9.68 2.49
N LEU A 35 2.95 -9.15 3.70
CA LEU A 35 3.98 -8.66 4.62
C LEU A 35 4.40 -9.78 5.58
N PRO A 36 5.69 -9.86 5.91
CA PRO A 36 6.82 -8.95 5.59
C PRO A 36 7.58 -9.26 4.28
N PHE A 37 7.01 -10.05 3.36
CA PHE A 37 7.68 -10.40 2.11
C PHE A 37 7.91 -9.17 1.19
N ASP A 38 6.96 -8.22 1.14
CA ASP A 38 7.20 -6.91 0.54
C ASP A 38 8.19 -6.11 1.38
N ARG A 39 9.45 -6.15 0.97
CA ARG A 39 10.56 -5.53 1.70
C ARG A 39 10.42 -4.03 1.85
N ARG A 40 9.88 -3.34 0.84
CA ARG A 40 9.79 -1.90 0.83
C ARG A 40 8.75 -1.42 1.85
N VAL A 41 7.53 -1.91 1.74
CA VAL A 41 6.47 -1.56 2.70
C VAL A 41 6.83 -2.02 4.12
N TRP A 42 7.54 -3.16 4.25
CA TRP A 42 8.03 -3.61 5.54
C TRP A 42 9.04 -2.65 6.18
N GLN A 43 9.98 -2.12 5.38
CA GLN A 43 10.95 -1.13 5.86
C GLN A 43 10.28 0.18 6.26
N GLU A 44 9.30 0.66 5.48
CA GLU A 44 8.50 1.83 5.84
C GLU A 44 7.75 1.63 7.16
N ALA A 45 7.08 0.50 7.31
CA ALA A 45 6.33 0.18 8.52
C ALA A 45 7.24 0.12 9.77
N ARG A 46 8.42 -0.48 9.65
CA ARG A 46 9.42 -0.51 10.74
C ARG A 46 9.95 0.87 11.07
N THR A 47 10.20 1.71 10.07
CA THR A 47 10.64 3.09 10.27
C THR A 47 9.57 3.91 10.99
N LEU A 48 8.30 3.81 10.58
CA LEU A 48 7.17 4.44 11.26
C LEU A 48 7.06 3.97 12.72
N LYS A 49 7.22 2.66 12.94
CA LYS A 49 7.22 2.06 14.29
C LYS A 49 8.37 2.60 15.13
N ALA A 50 9.58 2.67 14.59
CA ALA A 50 10.76 3.23 15.27
C ALA A 50 10.58 4.72 15.62
N ALA A 51 9.79 5.45 14.81
CA ALA A 51 9.41 6.84 15.10
C ALA A 51 8.29 6.97 16.15
N GLY A 52 7.79 5.86 16.71
CA GLY A 52 6.80 5.84 17.78
C GLY A 52 5.35 5.68 17.30
N ALA A 53 5.11 5.43 16.02
CA ALA A 53 3.76 5.19 15.51
C ALA A 53 3.23 3.81 15.90
N LEU A 54 1.90 3.72 16.01
CA LEU A 54 1.17 2.46 16.04
C LEU A 54 0.79 2.11 14.59
N VAL A 55 1.38 1.05 14.08
CA VAL A 55 1.25 0.68 12.66
C VAL A 55 0.38 -0.56 12.52
N SER A 56 -0.63 -0.47 11.65
CA SER A 56 -1.43 -1.59 11.19
C SER A 56 -1.28 -1.71 9.66
N ILE A 57 -1.22 -2.94 9.15
CA ILE A 57 -1.08 -3.22 7.72
C ILE A 57 -2.22 -4.12 7.28
N ILE A 58 -2.79 -3.83 6.11
CA ILE A 58 -3.67 -4.71 5.37
C ILE A 58 -2.92 -5.19 4.14
N CYS A 59 -2.85 -6.51 3.94
CA CYS A 59 -2.19 -7.13 2.79
C CYS A 59 -2.85 -8.47 2.44
N PRO A 60 -2.52 -9.09 1.29
CA PRO A 60 -3.01 -10.42 0.97
C PRO A 60 -2.32 -11.50 1.82
N THR A 61 -2.94 -12.68 1.87
CA THR A 61 -2.27 -13.92 2.24
C THR A 61 -1.34 -14.37 1.12
N GLY A 62 -0.34 -15.19 1.45
CA GLY A 62 0.56 -15.79 0.48
C GLY A 62 1.20 -17.05 1.05
N LYS A 63 1.98 -17.75 0.22
CA LYS A 63 2.70 -18.95 0.67
C LYS A 63 3.65 -18.62 1.81
N GLY A 64 3.46 -19.27 2.95
CA GLY A 64 4.19 -18.98 4.19
C GLY A 64 3.61 -17.82 5.02
N TYR A 65 2.53 -17.15 4.54
CA TYR A 65 1.86 -16.03 5.18
C TYR A 65 0.34 -16.24 5.21
N GLU A 66 -0.11 -17.40 5.62
CA GLU A 66 -1.52 -17.82 5.58
C GLU A 66 -2.34 -17.28 6.77
N LYS A 67 -1.67 -16.89 7.86
CA LYS A 67 -2.34 -16.35 9.06
C LYS A 67 -3.08 -15.06 8.74
N ARG A 68 -4.37 -15.01 9.08
CA ARG A 68 -5.23 -13.84 8.85
C ARG A 68 -4.87 -12.63 9.70
N PHE A 69 -4.28 -12.86 10.85
CA PHE A 69 -3.78 -11.82 11.75
C PHE A 69 -2.55 -12.33 12.48
N GLU A 70 -1.56 -11.49 12.58
CA GLU A 70 -0.41 -11.68 13.45
C GLU A 70 0.24 -10.34 13.78
N VAL A 71 1.09 -10.34 14.81
CA VAL A 71 1.89 -9.18 15.20
C VAL A 71 3.36 -9.54 15.00
N ILE A 72 4.07 -8.78 14.18
CA ILE A 72 5.51 -8.94 13.93
C ILE A 72 6.18 -7.60 14.23
N ASP A 73 7.24 -7.59 15.02
CA ASP A 73 7.97 -6.40 15.46
C ASP A 73 7.05 -5.31 16.06
N GLY A 74 5.93 -5.72 16.68
CA GLY A 74 4.93 -4.80 17.24
C GLY A 74 4.10 -4.06 16.18
N ILE A 75 4.03 -4.58 14.96
CA ILE A 75 3.20 -4.11 13.85
C ILE A 75 2.05 -5.11 13.66
N ASP A 76 0.82 -4.62 13.63
CA ASP A 76 -0.38 -5.42 13.42
C ASP A 76 -0.57 -5.70 11.92
N ILE A 77 -0.55 -6.98 11.52
CA ILE A 77 -0.72 -7.40 10.13
C ILE A 77 -2.05 -8.13 9.99
N HIS A 78 -2.93 -7.56 9.17
CA HIS A 78 -4.24 -8.11 8.82
C HIS A 78 -4.21 -8.59 7.38
N ARG A 79 -4.43 -9.89 7.14
CA ARG A 79 -4.38 -10.46 5.78
C ARG A 79 -5.77 -10.88 5.30
N HIS A 80 -6.04 -10.58 4.03
CA HIS A 80 -7.22 -11.05 3.33
C HIS A 80 -6.86 -12.19 2.36
N PRO A 81 -7.84 -13.05 1.99
CA PRO A 81 -7.59 -14.04 0.95
C PRO A 81 -7.41 -13.33 -0.38
N LEU A 82 -6.45 -13.79 -1.19
CA LEU A 82 -6.53 -13.57 -2.62
C LEU A 82 -7.46 -14.64 -3.19
N PRO A 83 -8.55 -14.27 -3.87
CA PRO A 83 -9.27 -15.24 -4.65
C PRO A 83 -8.37 -15.73 -5.78
N ILE A 84 -8.50 -16.98 -6.11
CA ILE A 84 -7.89 -17.82 -7.14
C ILE A 84 -7.17 -17.01 -8.25
N GLU A 85 -5.94 -17.42 -8.60
CA GLU A 85 -5.21 -16.93 -9.78
C GLU A 85 -6.13 -16.86 -11.00
N ALA A 86 -6.53 -15.66 -11.34
CA ALA A 86 -7.49 -15.43 -12.40
C ALA A 86 -6.77 -15.25 -13.73
N SER A 87 -7.19 -16.01 -14.73
CA SER A 87 -6.72 -15.86 -16.11
C SER A 87 -7.66 -14.94 -16.90
N GLY A 88 -7.08 -14.00 -17.65
CA GLY A 88 -7.82 -13.09 -18.53
C GLY A 88 -8.39 -11.83 -17.84
N ALA A 89 -8.88 -10.89 -18.65
CA ALA A 89 -9.30 -9.56 -18.18
C ALA A 89 -10.45 -9.59 -17.15
N LEU A 90 -11.41 -10.49 -17.31
CA LEU A 90 -12.53 -10.65 -16.36
C LEU A 90 -12.04 -11.20 -15.03
N GLY A 91 -11.08 -12.13 -15.07
CA GLY A 91 -10.47 -12.69 -13.87
C GLY A 91 -9.73 -11.61 -13.06
N PHE A 92 -8.92 -10.78 -13.69
CA PHE A 92 -8.27 -9.64 -13.03
C PHE A 92 -9.27 -8.67 -12.41
N LEU A 93 -10.38 -8.38 -13.11
CA LEU A 93 -11.43 -7.51 -12.55
C LEU A 93 -12.07 -8.08 -11.29
N LEU A 94 -12.33 -9.40 -11.27
CA LEU A 94 -12.87 -10.08 -10.10
C LEU A 94 -11.86 -10.14 -8.94
N GLU A 95 -10.59 -10.38 -9.24
CA GLU A 95 -9.51 -10.41 -8.27
C GLU A 95 -9.35 -9.03 -7.59
N TYR A 96 -9.19 -7.98 -8.37
CA TYR A 96 -9.11 -6.61 -7.84
C TYR A 96 -10.37 -6.17 -7.10
N GLY A 97 -11.55 -6.55 -7.60
CA GLY A 97 -12.82 -6.25 -6.93
C GLY A 97 -12.93 -6.95 -5.56
N ALA A 98 -12.50 -8.20 -5.49
CA ALA A 98 -12.51 -8.97 -4.24
C ALA A 98 -11.46 -8.44 -3.24
N ALA A 99 -10.25 -8.10 -3.70
CA ALA A 99 -9.23 -7.49 -2.88
C ALA A 99 -9.73 -6.15 -2.31
N LEU A 100 -10.22 -5.25 -3.15
CA LEU A 100 -10.80 -3.96 -2.75
C LEU A 100 -11.93 -4.12 -1.72
N PHE A 101 -12.80 -5.12 -1.88
CA PHE A 101 -13.84 -5.43 -0.92
C PHE A 101 -13.26 -5.83 0.44
N TRP A 102 -12.33 -6.79 0.48
CA TRP A 102 -11.74 -7.26 1.72
C TRP A 102 -10.91 -6.19 2.41
N GLU A 103 -10.15 -5.42 1.68
CA GLU A 103 -9.36 -4.30 2.19
C GLU A 103 -10.27 -3.23 2.81
N THR A 104 -11.38 -2.90 2.13
CA THR A 104 -12.39 -1.98 2.67
C THR A 104 -12.97 -2.51 3.98
N VAL A 105 -13.38 -3.79 4.02
CA VAL A 105 -13.93 -4.43 5.24
C VAL A 105 -12.91 -4.39 6.39
N LEU A 106 -11.65 -4.73 6.10
CA LEU A 106 -10.60 -4.71 7.12
C LEU A 106 -10.27 -3.29 7.57
N ALA A 107 -10.23 -2.32 6.67
CA ALA A 107 -10.00 -0.91 7.01
C ALA A 107 -11.09 -0.39 7.97
N TRP A 108 -12.36 -0.67 7.69
CA TRP A 108 -13.45 -0.31 8.60
C TRP A 108 -13.36 -1.06 9.94
N LYS A 109 -13.03 -2.35 9.94
CA LYS A 109 -12.83 -3.14 11.16
C LYS A 109 -11.74 -2.53 12.05
N ILE A 110 -10.61 -2.16 11.46
CA ILE A 110 -9.49 -1.52 12.18
C ILE A 110 -9.94 -0.14 12.69
N PHE A 111 -10.63 0.63 11.86
CA PHE A 111 -11.12 1.95 12.21
C PHE A 111 -12.05 1.92 13.44
N PHE A 112 -13.01 1.00 13.49
CA PHE A 112 -13.91 0.86 14.62
C PHE A 112 -13.25 0.26 15.86
N LYS A 113 -12.22 -0.58 15.69
CA LYS A 113 -11.52 -1.21 16.80
C LYS A 113 -10.61 -0.24 17.56
N HIS A 114 -9.80 0.53 16.86
CA HIS A 114 -8.83 1.43 17.50
C HIS A 114 -8.54 2.70 16.71
N GLY A 115 -9.13 2.86 15.54
CA GLY A 115 -8.95 4.02 14.67
C GLY A 115 -7.57 4.11 14.02
N PHE A 116 -7.42 5.10 13.15
CA PHE A 116 -6.14 5.56 12.60
C PHE A 116 -6.21 7.05 12.26
N ASP A 117 -5.06 7.71 12.21
CA ASP A 117 -4.92 9.14 11.86
C ASP A 117 -4.58 9.31 10.38
N VAL A 118 -3.85 8.33 9.84
CA VAL A 118 -3.34 8.31 8.47
C VAL A 118 -3.66 6.96 7.85
N ILE A 119 -4.12 6.98 6.60
CA ILE A 119 -4.18 5.81 5.73
C ILE A 119 -3.22 6.03 4.58
N GLN A 120 -2.30 5.09 4.37
CA GLN A 120 -1.39 5.05 3.23
C GLN A 120 -1.83 3.93 2.30
N GLY A 121 -2.05 4.24 1.04
CA GLY A 121 -2.34 3.27 0.00
C GLY A 121 -1.16 3.13 -0.94
N CYS A 122 -0.73 1.89 -1.16
CA CYS A 122 0.36 1.54 -2.07
C CYS A 122 -0.24 0.99 -3.36
N ASN A 123 0.16 1.49 -4.52
CA ASN A 123 -0.24 0.88 -5.79
C ASN A 123 0.73 -0.24 -6.21
N PRO A 124 0.35 -1.17 -7.10
CA PRO A 124 -0.98 -1.39 -7.64
C PRO A 124 -1.97 -1.97 -6.60
N PRO A 125 -3.30 -1.83 -6.78
CA PRO A 125 -4.00 -1.15 -7.87
C PRO A 125 -4.19 0.35 -7.59
N ASP A 126 -4.42 1.13 -8.66
CA ASP A 126 -4.74 2.56 -8.54
C ASP A 126 -6.16 2.83 -8.02
N LEU A 127 -6.91 1.80 -7.62
CA LEU A 127 -8.25 1.93 -7.04
C LEU A 127 -8.22 2.13 -5.51
N VAL A 128 -7.05 2.14 -4.89
CA VAL A 128 -6.88 2.26 -3.42
C VAL A 128 -7.48 3.57 -2.87
N PHE A 129 -7.61 4.62 -3.68
CA PHE A 129 -8.28 5.85 -3.26
C PHE A 129 -9.75 5.62 -2.85
N LEU A 130 -10.43 4.59 -3.41
CA LEU A 130 -11.80 4.25 -3.04
C LEU A 130 -11.89 3.79 -1.59
N ILE A 131 -10.87 3.11 -1.09
CA ILE A 131 -10.76 2.72 0.33
C ILE A 131 -10.51 3.94 1.19
N ALA A 132 -9.65 4.86 0.74
CA ALA A 132 -9.25 6.02 1.52
C ALA A 132 -10.33 7.12 1.61
N TRP A 133 -11.16 7.27 0.59
CA TRP A 133 -12.14 8.35 0.49
C TRP A 133 -13.11 8.46 1.67
N PRO A 134 -13.79 7.38 2.13
CA PRO A 134 -14.67 7.47 3.29
C PRO A 134 -13.95 8.01 4.53
N PHE A 135 -12.73 7.59 4.76
CA PHE A 135 -11.95 8.03 5.92
C PHE A 135 -11.46 9.47 5.78
N ARG A 136 -11.20 9.94 4.55
CA ARG A 136 -10.93 11.36 4.32
C ARG A 136 -12.11 12.25 4.70
N LEU A 137 -13.33 11.84 4.37
CA LEU A 137 -14.55 12.54 4.79
C LEU A 137 -14.70 12.57 6.32
N LEU A 138 -14.13 11.56 7.01
CA LEU A 138 -14.02 11.50 8.47
C LEU A 138 -12.78 12.22 9.03
N GLY A 139 -12.12 13.06 8.22
CA GLY A 139 -10.98 13.88 8.64
C GLY A 139 -9.64 13.15 8.71
N LYS A 140 -9.54 11.92 8.17
CA LYS A 140 -8.27 11.20 8.14
C LYS A 140 -7.41 11.65 6.96
N ARG A 141 -6.09 11.54 7.11
CA ARG A 141 -5.13 11.94 6.07
C ARG A 141 -4.84 10.76 5.17
N TYR A 142 -4.92 10.96 3.86
CA TYR A 142 -4.53 9.97 2.86
C TYR A 142 -3.16 10.29 2.31
N ILE A 143 -2.29 9.27 2.28
CA ILE A 143 -0.98 9.28 1.61
C ILE A 143 -1.07 8.25 0.49
N PHE A 144 -0.69 8.63 -0.72
CA PHE A 144 -0.57 7.73 -1.85
C PHE A 144 0.90 7.41 -2.11
N ASP A 145 1.23 6.14 -2.02
CA ASP A 145 2.57 5.65 -2.28
C ASP A 145 2.62 5.05 -3.69
N HIS A 146 3.15 5.85 -4.61
CA HIS A 146 3.17 5.61 -6.05
C HIS A 146 4.42 4.81 -6.44
N HIS A 147 4.27 3.48 -6.53
CA HIS A 147 5.34 2.55 -6.84
C HIS A 147 5.47 2.24 -8.32
N ASP A 148 4.33 2.04 -8.99
CA ASP A 148 4.19 1.56 -10.34
C ASP A 148 3.41 2.56 -11.19
N ILE A 149 3.87 2.78 -12.41
CA ILE A 149 3.21 3.58 -13.43
C ILE A 149 2.31 2.66 -14.27
N ASN A 150 1.15 2.31 -13.72
CA ASN A 150 0.24 1.33 -14.30
C ASN A 150 -0.23 1.66 -15.72
N PRO A 151 -0.53 2.93 -16.08
CA PRO A 151 -0.88 3.28 -17.47
C PRO A 151 0.23 2.95 -18.46
N GLU A 152 1.49 3.27 -18.14
CA GLU A 152 2.66 3.00 -18.97
C GLU A 152 2.96 1.50 -19.07
N LEU A 153 2.84 0.78 -17.94
CA LEU A 153 3.00 -0.68 -17.91
C LEU A 153 1.93 -1.36 -18.77
N PHE A 154 0.68 -0.89 -18.72
CA PHE A 154 -0.38 -1.40 -19.57
C PHE A 154 -0.09 -1.14 -21.05
N GLU A 155 0.34 0.07 -21.40
CA GLU A 155 0.74 0.42 -22.76
C GLU A 155 1.88 -0.44 -23.25
N ALA A 156 2.93 -0.62 -22.44
CA ALA A 156 4.08 -1.46 -22.78
C ALA A 156 3.71 -2.92 -23.02
N LYS A 157 2.75 -3.45 -22.22
CA LYS A 157 2.31 -4.84 -22.32
C LYS A 157 1.33 -5.10 -23.48
N PHE A 158 0.44 -4.17 -23.75
CA PHE A 158 -0.68 -4.39 -24.71
C PHE A 158 -0.60 -3.53 -25.96
N GLY A 159 0.32 -2.55 -26.05
CA GLY A 159 0.53 -1.68 -27.19
C GLY A 159 -0.69 -0.80 -27.55
N LYS A 160 -1.60 -0.57 -26.62
CA LYS A 160 -2.88 0.10 -26.90
C LYS A 160 -3.21 1.18 -25.86
N ARG A 161 -3.55 2.39 -26.32
CA ARG A 161 -4.10 3.49 -25.53
C ARG A 161 -5.63 3.54 -25.65
N GLY A 162 -6.30 2.42 -25.33
CA GLY A 162 -7.75 2.28 -25.44
C GLY A 162 -8.49 2.75 -24.17
N PHE A 163 -9.73 2.28 -24.02
CA PHE A 163 -10.59 2.61 -22.87
C PHE A 163 -9.96 2.26 -21.52
N PHE A 164 -9.39 1.07 -21.40
CA PHE A 164 -8.74 0.64 -20.15
C PHE A 164 -7.55 1.52 -19.76
N TRP A 165 -6.72 1.91 -20.73
CA TRP A 165 -5.60 2.81 -20.47
C TRP A 165 -6.09 4.18 -19.95
N LYS A 166 -7.16 4.74 -20.53
CA LYS A 166 -7.78 5.98 -20.04
C LYS A 166 -8.34 5.83 -18.63
N MET A 167 -8.89 4.65 -18.33
CA MET A 167 -9.42 4.33 -17.00
C MET A 167 -8.30 4.27 -15.94
N LEU A 168 -7.14 3.69 -16.30
CA LEU A 168 -5.95 3.68 -15.43
C LEU A 168 -5.43 5.09 -15.17
N LEU A 169 -5.29 5.92 -16.20
CA LEU A 169 -4.92 7.34 -16.05
C LEU A 169 -5.87 8.09 -15.13
N TRP A 170 -7.16 7.86 -15.28
CA TRP A 170 -8.18 8.51 -14.46
C TRP A 170 -8.09 8.06 -12.99
N ALA A 171 -7.87 6.76 -12.76
CA ALA A 171 -7.69 6.22 -11.42
C ALA A 171 -6.42 6.76 -10.74
N GLU A 172 -5.31 6.80 -11.46
CA GLU A 172 -4.06 7.41 -11.01
C GLU A 172 -4.23 8.89 -10.67
N TRP A 173 -4.86 9.66 -11.57
CA TRP A 173 -5.18 11.06 -11.33
C TRP A 173 -6.04 11.27 -10.08
N LEU A 174 -7.04 10.40 -9.84
CA LEU A 174 -7.85 10.46 -8.63
C LEU A 174 -7.04 10.19 -7.36
N ASN A 175 -6.05 9.29 -7.40
CA ASN A 175 -5.13 9.11 -6.28
C ASN A 175 -4.35 10.39 -6.00
N PHE A 176 -3.74 11.00 -7.02
CA PHE A 176 -2.98 12.26 -6.86
C PHE A 176 -3.85 13.38 -6.29
N LYS A 177 -5.06 13.55 -6.82
CA LYS A 177 -6.02 14.57 -6.31
C LYS A 177 -6.56 14.25 -4.92
N SER A 178 -6.64 12.99 -4.57
CA SER A 178 -7.18 12.53 -3.29
C SER A 178 -6.12 12.59 -2.19
N ALA A 179 -4.88 12.34 -2.50
CA ALA A 179 -3.82 12.28 -1.51
C ALA A 179 -3.44 13.67 -0.99
N ARG A 180 -3.12 13.74 0.31
CA ARG A 180 -2.48 14.92 0.91
C ARG A 180 -0.98 14.97 0.60
N VAL A 181 -0.37 13.80 0.48
CA VAL A 181 1.02 13.59 0.12
C VAL A 181 1.09 12.43 -0.85
N VAL A 182 1.88 12.58 -1.90
CA VAL A 182 2.26 11.50 -2.82
C VAL A 182 3.72 11.19 -2.60
N ILE A 183 4.03 9.93 -2.36
CA ILE A 183 5.40 9.40 -2.30
C ILE A 183 5.69 8.78 -3.65
N SER A 184 6.81 9.11 -4.25
CA SER A 184 7.24 8.54 -5.53
C SER A 184 8.63 7.92 -5.40
N THR A 185 8.84 6.79 -6.04
CA THR A 185 10.08 5.99 -5.92
C THR A 185 11.29 6.67 -6.56
N ASN A 186 11.06 7.56 -7.52
CA ASN A 186 12.13 8.28 -8.24
C ASN A 186 11.62 9.60 -8.84
N GLU A 187 12.54 10.39 -9.36
CA GLU A 187 12.22 11.72 -9.92
C GLU A 187 11.29 11.65 -11.14
N SER A 188 11.43 10.62 -11.99
CA SER A 188 10.57 10.46 -13.17
C SER A 188 9.11 10.22 -12.75
N TYR A 189 8.87 9.40 -11.73
CA TYR A 189 7.53 9.16 -11.19
C TYR A 189 6.98 10.41 -10.48
N ARG A 190 7.85 11.16 -9.80
CA ARG A 190 7.46 12.42 -9.18
C ARG A 190 6.95 13.44 -10.21
N GLN A 191 7.55 13.50 -11.39
CA GLN A 191 7.11 14.40 -12.46
C GLN A 191 5.75 14.01 -13.05
N ILE A 192 5.39 12.73 -13.04
CA ILE A 192 4.04 12.27 -13.44
C ILE A 192 2.99 12.74 -12.42
N ALA A 193 3.34 12.79 -11.14
CA ALA A 193 2.43 13.18 -10.06
C ALA A 193 2.25 14.70 -9.90
N MET A 194 3.05 15.51 -10.57
CA MET A 194 3.01 16.99 -10.52
C MET A 194 2.13 17.60 -11.59
#